data_81cf7c86d5db94de63ddaddf3e9aa646
#
_entry.id   81cf7c86d5db94de63ddaddf3e9aa646
#
_cell.length_a   1.000
_cell.length_b   1.000
_cell.length_c   1.000
_cell.angle_alpha   90.00
_cell.angle_beta   90.00
_cell.angle_gamma   90.00
#
_symmetry.space_group_name_H-M   'P 1'
#
loop_
_entity.id
_entity.type
_entity.pdbx_description
1 polymer ?
#
loop_
_entity_poly.entity_id
_entity_poly.type
_entity_poly.pdbx_seq_one_letter_code
_entity_poly.pdbx_strand_id
1 'polypeptide(L)'
;MKNIYSSIGKEVVQTEINALKKLKTSLNKDFDKIVTAVLRCKGKIIFSGVGKSGIISRKISSSMSSLGISSFYVDAGSCSHGDLGMISSGDIVILISHSGESSELKNIIQYTKRNKNII
;
A
#
# COMPACT_ATOMS: atom_id res chain seq x y z
N MET A 1 17.20 -16.65 -37.24
CA MET A 1 17.38 -16.46 -35.78
C MET A 1 16.03 -16.67 -35.09
N LYS A 2 15.90 -17.67 -34.22
CA LYS A 2 14.68 -17.83 -33.42
C LYS A 2 14.52 -16.57 -32.56
N ASN A 3 13.30 -16.01 -32.51
CA ASN A 3 12.96 -14.83 -31.75
C ASN A 3 13.00 -15.14 -30.24
N ILE A 4 14.22 -15.24 -29.67
CA ILE A 4 14.47 -15.61 -28.28
C ILE A 4 13.81 -14.63 -27.32
N TYR A 5 13.76 -13.34 -27.69
CA TYR A 5 13.17 -12.29 -26.86
C TYR A 5 11.65 -12.44 -26.66
N SER A 6 10.92 -12.87 -27.69
CA SER A 6 9.49 -13.11 -27.53
C SER A 6 9.20 -14.33 -26.66
N SER A 7 10.08 -15.36 -26.69
CA SER A 7 9.98 -16.51 -25.78
C SER A 7 10.20 -16.10 -24.34
N ILE A 8 11.26 -15.34 -24.07
CA ILE A 8 11.56 -14.79 -22.74
C ILE A 8 10.39 -13.92 -22.23
N GLY A 9 9.86 -13.04 -23.08
CA GLY A 9 8.71 -12.22 -22.73
C GLY A 9 7.48 -13.05 -22.32
N LYS A 10 7.19 -14.14 -23.03
CA LYS A 10 6.10 -15.06 -22.68
C LYS A 10 6.34 -15.77 -21.35
N GLU A 11 7.58 -16.17 -21.06
CA GLU A 11 7.95 -16.77 -19.76
C GLU A 11 7.74 -15.79 -18.59
N VAL A 12 8.13 -14.53 -18.77
CA VAL A 12 7.87 -13.49 -17.76
C VAL A 12 6.37 -13.34 -17.51
N VAL A 13 5.57 -13.20 -18.56
CA VAL A 13 4.10 -13.12 -18.44
C VAL A 13 3.52 -14.36 -17.75
N GLN A 14 4.01 -15.55 -18.07
CA GLN A 14 3.55 -16.79 -17.43
C GLN A 14 3.90 -16.81 -15.94
N THR A 15 5.05 -16.28 -15.55
CA THR A 15 5.46 -16.14 -14.14
C THR A 15 4.51 -15.21 -13.38
N GLU A 16 4.16 -14.07 -13.98
CA GLU A 16 3.18 -13.13 -13.39
C GLU A 16 1.79 -13.76 -13.27
N ILE A 17 1.32 -14.51 -14.28
CA ILE A 17 0.05 -15.25 -14.22
C ILE A 17 0.05 -16.22 -13.03
N ASN A 18 1.13 -16.95 -12.82
CA ASN A 18 1.25 -17.90 -11.72
C ASN A 18 1.24 -17.20 -10.36
N ALA A 19 1.89 -16.04 -10.26
CA ALA A 19 1.86 -15.19 -9.05
C ALA A 19 0.43 -14.70 -8.74
N LEU A 20 -0.30 -14.24 -9.75
CA LEU A 20 -1.70 -13.81 -9.60
C LEU A 20 -2.63 -14.96 -9.20
N LYS A 21 -2.42 -16.17 -9.71
CA LYS A 21 -3.16 -17.36 -9.27
C LYS A 21 -2.95 -17.65 -7.78
N LYS A 22 -1.71 -17.52 -7.29
CA LYS A 22 -1.42 -17.66 -5.85
C LYS A 22 -2.09 -16.54 -5.04
N LEU A 23 -2.00 -15.29 -5.50
CA LEU A 23 -2.67 -14.17 -4.85
C LEU A 23 -4.18 -14.42 -4.73
N LYS A 24 -4.84 -14.91 -5.79
CA LYS A 24 -6.27 -15.23 -5.74
C LYS A 24 -6.62 -16.18 -4.58
N THR A 25 -5.79 -17.17 -4.30
CA THR A 25 -6.02 -18.13 -3.20
C THR A 25 -5.73 -17.56 -1.82
N SER A 26 -4.97 -16.45 -1.73
CA SER A 26 -4.66 -15.80 -0.45
C SER A 26 -5.74 -14.81 0.00
N LEU A 27 -6.67 -14.43 -0.89
CA LEU A 27 -7.78 -13.56 -0.53
C LEU A 27 -8.75 -14.32 0.39
N ASN A 28 -8.94 -13.81 1.58
CA ASN A 28 -9.66 -14.45 2.66
C ASN A 28 -10.51 -13.44 3.45
N LYS A 29 -11.05 -13.85 4.60
CA LYS A 29 -11.87 -13.00 5.48
C LYS A 29 -11.13 -11.74 5.96
N ASP A 30 -9.81 -11.73 6.02
CA ASP A 30 -9.07 -10.54 6.43
C ASP A 30 -9.07 -9.50 5.32
N PHE A 31 -9.03 -9.93 4.04
CA PHE A 31 -9.27 -9.03 2.91
C PHE A 31 -10.66 -8.38 3.00
N ASP A 32 -11.72 -9.16 3.31
CA ASP A 32 -13.08 -8.62 3.48
C ASP A 32 -13.15 -7.58 4.61
N LYS A 33 -12.44 -7.82 5.73
CA LYS A 33 -12.35 -6.86 6.85
C LYS A 33 -11.68 -5.55 6.42
N ILE A 34 -10.56 -5.65 5.68
CA ILE A 34 -9.83 -4.47 5.17
C ILE A 34 -10.72 -3.66 4.24
N VAL A 35 -11.36 -4.31 3.27
CA VAL A 35 -12.28 -3.63 2.34
C VAL A 35 -13.43 -2.97 3.09
N THR A 36 -14.02 -3.67 4.07
CA THR A 36 -15.10 -3.13 4.90
C THR A 36 -14.62 -1.89 5.68
N ALA A 37 -13.43 -1.93 6.26
CA ALA A 37 -12.86 -0.79 6.98
C ALA A 37 -12.69 0.42 6.05
N VAL A 38 -12.12 0.20 4.85
CA VAL A 38 -11.93 1.25 3.85
C VAL A 38 -13.26 1.87 3.42
N LEU A 39 -14.28 1.05 3.14
CA LEU A 39 -15.61 1.52 2.74
C LEU A 39 -16.34 2.31 3.84
N ARG A 40 -16.05 2.03 5.10
CA ARG A 40 -16.63 2.74 6.26
C ARG A 40 -15.80 3.92 6.74
N CYS A 41 -14.62 4.12 6.18
CA CYS A 41 -13.75 5.21 6.56
C CYS A 41 -14.40 6.57 6.26
N LYS A 42 -14.51 7.41 7.28
CA LYS A 42 -15.00 8.79 7.14
C LYS A 42 -13.85 9.81 7.02
N GLY A 43 -12.65 9.39 7.31
CA GLY A 43 -11.42 10.16 7.12
C GLY A 43 -10.77 9.90 5.78
N LYS A 44 -9.46 9.95 5.74
CA LYS A 44 -8.63 9.71 4.56
C LYS A 44 -8.01 8.33 4.58
N ILE A 45 -7.71 7.79 3.41
CA ILE A 45 -6.89 6.59 3.28
C ILE A 45 -5.48 7.03 2.93
N ILE A 46 -4.56 6.83 3.86
CA ILE A 46 -3.18 7.30 3.75
C ILE A 46 -2.28 6.11 3.41
N PHE A 47 -1.50 6.26 2.36
CA PHE A 47 -0.54 5.25 1.94
C PHE A 47 0.89 5.70 2.25
N SER A 48 1.73 4.75 2.67
CA SER A 48 3.16 4.99 2.81
C SER A 48 3.96 3.72 2.50
N GLY A 49 5.22 3.91 2.21
CA GLY A 49 6.19 2.85 1.91
C GLY A 49 7.53 3.45 1.54
N VAL A 50 8.58 2.63 1.57
CA VAL A 50 9.95 3.04 1.29
C VAL A 50 10.39 2.51 -0.07
N GLY A 51 11.13 3.31 -0.83
CA GLY A 51 11.68 2.92 -2.12
C GLY A 51 10.60 2.52 -3.13
N LYS A 52 10.72 1.35 -3.73
CA LYS A 52 9.75 0.83 -4.72
C LYS A 52 8.35 0.67 -4.13
N SER A 53 8.25 0.25 -2.86
CA SER A 53 6.99 0.17 -2.12
C SER A 53 6.32 1.55 -1.99
N GLY A 54 7.10 2.62 -1.80
CA GLY A 54 6.61 4.00 -1.78
C GLY A 54 6.06 4.43 -3.14
N ILE A 55 6.70 4.04 -4.24
CA ILE A 55 6.21 4.32 -5.60
C ILE A 55 4.85 3.65 -5.83
N ILE A 56 4.71 2.39 -5.45
CA ILE A 56 3.45 1.64 -5.53
C ILE A 56 2.38 2.29 -4.64
N SER A 57 2.71 2.65 -3.40
CA SER A 57 1.83 3.36 -2.47
C SER A 57 1.28 4.65 -3.09
N ARG A 58 2.15 5.44 -3.71
CA ARG A 58 1.77 6.69 -4.41
C ARG A 58 0.83 6.41 -5.59
N LYS A 59 1.11 5.38 -6.38
CA LYS A 59 0.25 4.98 -7.50
C LYS A 59 -1.14 4.56 -7.02
N ILE A 60 -1.23 3.76 -5.96
CA ILE A 60 -2.50 3.30 -5.41
C ILE A 60 -3.31 4.48 -4.86
N SER A 61 -2.70 5.36 -4.07
CA SER A 61 -3.38 6.53 -3.50
C SER A 61 -3.93 7.45 -4.59
N SER A 62 -3.15 7.70 -5.65
CA SER A 62 -3.59 8.47 -6.81
C SER A 62 -4.77 7.82 -7.53
N SER A 63 -4.74 6.50 -7.71
CA SER A 63 -5.86 5.77 -8.32
C SER A 63 -7.13 5.83 -7.47
N MET A 64 -7.03 5.72 -6.15
CA MET A 64 -8.17 5.87 -5.24
C MET A 64 -8.75 7.28 -5.30
N SER A 65 -7.90 8.31 -5.31
CA SER A 65 -8.35 9.70 -5.44
C SER A 65 -9.09 9.94 -6.74
N SER A 66 -8.66 9.35 -7.86
CA SER A 66 -9.35 9.45 -9.15
C SER A 66 -10.74 8.79 -9.15
N LEU A 67 -11.00 7.88 -8.22
CA LEU A 67 -12.29 7.24 -8.00
C LEU A 67 -13.16 7.95 -6.95
N GLY A 68 -12.73 9.13 -6.48
CA GLY A 68 -13.46 9.91 -5.49
C GLY A 68 -13.23 9.49 -4.03
N ILE A 69 -12.27 8.62 -3.76
CA ILE A 69 -11.89 8.23 -2.40
C ILE A 69 -10.80 9.19 -1.91
N SER A 70 -11.06 9.88 -0.79
CA SER A 70 -10.07 10.78 -0.19
C SER A 70 -8.82 10.00 0.21
N SER A 71 -7.76 10.11 -0.58
CA SER A 71 -6.52 9.36 -0.37
C SER A 71 -5.31 10.16 -0.79
N PHE A 72 -4.19 9.97 -0.08
CA PHE A 72 -2.90 10.53 -0.45
C PHE A 72 -1.74 9.66 0.05
N TYR A 73 -0.57 9.93 -0.48
CA TYR A 73 0.68 9.30 -0.09
C TYR A 73 1.47 10.20 0.86
N VAL A 74 2.01 9.62 1.92
CA VAL A 74 2.96 10.27 2.83
C VAL A 74 4.31 9.59 2.71
N ASP A 75 5.37 10.38 2.52
CA ASP A 75 6.72 9.87 2.48
C ASP A 75 7.19 9.46 3.88
N ALA A 76 7.65 8.21 4.01
CA ALA A 76 8.06 7.67 5.31
C ALA A 76 9.27 8.39 5.91
N GLY A 77 10.20 8.88 5.07
CA GLY A 77 11.34 9.66 5.51
C GLY A 77 10.90 11.02 6.07
N SER A 78 10.03 11.72 5.35
CA SER A 78 9.52 13.04 5.75
C SER A 78 8.66 12.99 7.02
N CYS A 79 8.06 11.85 7.34
CA CYS A 79 7.29 11.66 8.58
C CYS A 79 8.12 11.95 9.84
N SER A 80 9.42 11.69 9.81
CA SER A 80 10.33 12.00 10.92
C SER A 80 10.56 13.51 11.11
N HIS A 81 10.14 14.33 10.15
CA HIS A 81 10.35 15.78 10.11
C HIS A 81 9.04 16.60 10.20
N GLY A 82 7.95 15.98 10.64
CA GLY A 82 6.70 16.67 10.93
C GLY A 82 5.48 16.22 10.13
N ASP A 83 5.65 15.49 9.02
CA ASP A 83 4.55 15.07 8.13
C ASP A 83 3.58 14.08 8.81
N LEU A 84 3.93 13.51 9.98
CA LEU A 84 2.99 12.75 10.81
C LEU A 84 1.73 13.55 11.17
N GLY A 85 1.84 14.87 11.26
CA GLY A 85 0.70 15.75 11.49
C GLY A 85 -0.37 15.72 10.39
N MET A 86 -0.06 15.18 9.21
CA MET A 86 -1.03 14.98 8.12
C MET A 86 -2.02 13.85 8.42
N ILE A 87 -1.69 12.97 9.37
CA ILE A 87 -2.52 11.84 9.79
C ILE A 87 -3.43 12.29 10.92
N SER A 88 -4.74 12.30 10.68
CA SER A 88 -5.75 12.72 11.64
C SER A 88 -6.46 11.52 12.26
N SER A 89 -7.11 11.75 13.41
CA SER A 89 -7.99 10.72 13.98
C SER A 89 -9.08 10.33 12.99
N GLY A 90 -9.36 9.03 12.87
CA GLY A 90 -10.34 8.48 11.93
C GLY A 90 -9.80 8.17 10.53
N ASP A 91 -8.56 8.54 10.23
CA ASP A 91 -7.88 8.11 9.01
C ASP A 91 -7.47 6.63 9.10
N ILE A 92 -7.38 5.97 7.95
CA ILE A 92 -6.80 4.63 7.82
C ILE A 92 -5.41 4.79 7.19
N VAL A 93 -4.42 4.11 7.76
CA VAL A 93 -3.05 4.11 7.25
C VAL A 93 -2.73 2.73 6.66
N ILE A 94 -2.29 2.69 5.41
CA ILE A 94 -1.89 1.48 4.71
C ILE A 94 -0.40 1.57 4.40
N LEU A 95 0.37 0.67 5.00
CA LEU A 95 1.81 0.59 4.81
C LEU A 95 2.17 -0.57 3.88
N ILE A 96 2.97 -0.27 2.86
CA ILE A 96 3.46 -1.29 1.93
C ILE A 96 4.94 -1.50 2.20
N SER A 97 5.29 -2.73 2.60
CA SER A 97 6.67 -3.14 2.86
C SER A 97 6.88 -4.60 2.46
N HIS A 98 7.97 -4.88 1.76
CA HIS A 98 8.34 -6.24 1.41
C HIS A 98 8.89 -7.01 2.62
N SER A 99 9.80 -6.41 3.38
CA SER A 99 10.42 -7.04 4.55
C SER A 99 9.56 -6.93 5.82
N GLY A 100 8.72 -5.91 5.91
CA GLY A 100 8.02 -5.54 7.15
C GLY A 100 8.92 -4.88 8.21
N GLU A 101 10.20 -4.65 7.92
CA GLU A 101 11.21 -4.22 8.89
C GLU A 101 11.80 -2.83 8.60
N SER A 102 11.21 -2.06 7.67
CA SER A 102 11.70 -0.73 7.33
C SER A 102 11.65 0.19 8.54
N SER A 103 12.81 0.71 8.95
CA SER A 103 12.95 1.57 10.13
C SER A 103 12.12 2.85 10.04
N GLU A 104 12.02 3.41 8.84
CA GLU A 104 11.27 4.62 8.53
C GLU A 104 9.78 4.46 8.81
N LEU A 105 9.22 3.26 8.64
CA LEU A 105 7.82 2.99 8.91
C LEU A 105 7.49 2.87 10.40
N LYS A 106 8.50 2.66 11.26
CA LYS A 106 8.29 2.50 12.71
C LYS A 106 7.66 3.76 13.33
N ASN A 107 8.09 4.94 12.89
CA ASN A 107 7.55 6.21 13.40
C ASN A 107 6.07 6.37 13.06
N ILE A 108 5.68 6.01 11.83
CA ILE A 108 4.28 6.04 11.39
C ILE A 108 3.47 5.05 12.22
N ILE A 109 3.95 3.82 12.40
CA ILE A 109 3.26 2.78 13.20
C ILE A 109 3.04 3.25 14.65
N GLN A 110 4.07 3.81 15.28
CA GLN A 110 3.96 4.30 16.66
C GLN A 110 2.97 5.47 16.79
N TYR A 111 3.02 6.40 15.82
CA TYR A 111 2.12 7.55 15.80
C TYR A 111 0.66 7.12 15.63
N THR A 112 0.38 6.27 14.64
CA THR A 112 -0.97 5.76 14.34
C THR A 112 -1.55 4.95 15.49
N LYS A 113 -0.73 4.12 16.16
CA LYS A 113 -1.16 3.38 17.37
C LYS A 113 -1.56 4.33 18.51
N ARG A 114 -0.79 5.39 18.76
CA ARG A 114 -1.12 6.38 19.79
C ARG A 114 -2.41 7.12 19.48
N ASN A 115 -2.64 7.45 18.21
CA ASN A 115 -3.83 8.16 17.76
C ASN A 115 -5.05 7.24 17.54
N LYS A 116 -4.91 5.93 17.82
CA LYS A 116 -5.96 4.92 17.63
C LYS A 116 -6.47 4.86 16.18
N ASN A 117 -5.61 5.16 15.20
CA ASN A 117 -5.92 4.93 13.80
C ASN A 117 -5.94 3.43 13.49
N ILE A 118 -6.66 3.06 12.44
CA ILE A 118 -6.55 1.73 11.83
C ILE A 118 -5.27 1.71 10.98
N ILE A 119 -4.45 0.67 11.14
CA ILE A 119 -3.22 0.48 10.39
C ILE A 119 -3.11 -0.98 9.93
#